data_74fe89287309c4f88379368e817a8a62
#
_entry.id   74fe89287309c4f88379368e817a8a62
#
_cell.length_a   1.000
_cell.length_b   1.000
_cell.length_c   1.000
_cell.angle_alpha   90.00
_cell.angle_beta   90.00
_cell.angle_gamma   90.00
#
_symmetry.space_group_name_H-M   'P 1'
#
loop_
_entity.id
_entity.type
_entity.pdbx_description
1 polymer ?
#
loop_
_entity_poly.entity_id
_entity_poly.type
_entity_poly.pdbx_seq_one_letter_code
_entity_poly.pdbx_strand_id
1 'polypeptide(L)'
;LTYYNIITGVFTLDKKAVGCRNVIFVGTGTGIAPFASMIKQLDFEASQGKRDEVHYILLHTNRTYEELDYYDKMSAIVAVNRFNFTYIPTVSRPTQRDVDDLRMGKGRANNVLRRIFDMPTKEEQDLIDVKARKEDPAKAKAALERTVKPVLPEQISAKELQASLNPSDTVILTCGNVFLMEDIKTIADANHIRFEKEDW
;
A
#
# COMPACT_ATOMS: atom_id res chain seq x y z
N LEU A 1 -12.86 -25.22 20.48
CA LEU A 1 -13.21 -24.38 19.33
C LEU A 1 -13.54 -25.31 18.16
N THR A 2 -14.76 -25.23 17.63
CA THR A 2 -15.15 -25.96 16.42
C THR A 2 -14.99 -25.02 15.23
N TYR A 3 -14.33 -25.47 14.18
CA TYR A 3 -14.18 -24.72 12.93
C TYR A 3 -14.50 -25.64 11.74
N TYR A 4 -14.90 -25.04 10.65
CA TYR A 4 -15.11 -25.77 9.41
C TYR A 4 -13.73 -26.04 8.73
N ASN A 5 -13.47 -27.27 8.37
CA ASN A 5 -12.27 -27.66 7.63
C ASN A 5 -12.44 -27.37 6.13
N ILE A 6 -12.90 -26.16 5.81
CA ILE A 6 -13.10 -25.69 4.45
C ILE A 6 -12.32 -24.38 4.30
N ILE A 7 -11.34 -24.38 3.42
CA ILE A 7 -10.65 -23.16 3.03
C ILE A 7 -11.44 -22.56 1.87
N THR A 8 -12.00 -21.36 2.11
CA THR A 8 -12.77 -20.63 1.10
C THR A 8 -12.10 -19.28 0.83
N GLY A 9 -12.43 -18.69 -0.31
CA GLY A 9 -11.92 -17.40 -0.71
C GLY A 9 -11.29 -17.44 -2.11
N VAL A 10 -11.30 -16.29 -2.75
CA VAL A 10 -10.78 -16.11 -4.12
C VAL A 10 -9.74 -15.01 -4.22
N PHE A 11 -9.47 -14.32 -3.11
CA PHE A 11 -8.49 -13.26 -3.04
C PHE A 11 -7.11 -13.83 -2.72
N THR A 12 -6.51 -14.46 -3.73
CA THR A 12 -5.22 -15.16 -3.63
C THR A 12 -4.31 -14.71 -4.79
N LEU A 13 -3.00 -14.86 -4.63
CA LEU A 13 -2.02 -14.45 -5.66
C LEU A 13 -2.18 -15.21 -6.96
N ASP A 14 -2.43 -16.51 -6.89
CA ASP A 14 -2.64 -17.38 -8.03
C ASP A 14 -3.89 -17.03 -8.86
N LYS A 15 -4.84 -16.27 -8.30
CA LYS A 15 -6.04 -15.78 -8.99
C LYS A 15 -5.95 -14.30 -9.36
N LYS A 16 -5.36 -13.49 -8.48
CA LYS A 16 -5.40 -12.03 -8.58
C LYS A 16 -4.15 -11.39 -9.16
N ALA A 17 -3.03 -12.11 -9.23
CA ALA A 17 -1.75 -11.59 -9.71
C ALA A 17 -1.17 -12.38 -10.89
N VAL A 18 -2.00 -13.17 -11.58
CA VAL A 18 -1.55 -13.99 -12.72
C VAL A 18 -0.91 -13.12 -13.80
N GLY A 19 0.31 -13.49 -14.20
CA GLY A 19 1.07 -12.83 -15.27
C GLY A 19 1.70 -11.49 -14.88
N CYS A 20 1.58 -11.08 -13.61
CA CYS A 20 2.19 -9.84 -13.14
C CYS A 20 3.64 -10.08 -12.69
N ARG A 21 4.51 -9.12 -13.01
CA ARG A 21 5.89 -9.05 -12.50
C ARG A 21 6.02 -8.14 -11.29
N ASN A 22 5.02 -7.27 -11.07
CA ASN A 22 4.96 -6.39 -9.91
C ASN A 22 3.60 -6.53 -9.22
N VAL A 23 3.62 -6.76 -7.92
CA VAL A 23 2.41 -6.87 -7.09
C VAL A 23 2.51 -5.87 -5.95
N ILE A 24 1.63 -4.86 -5.97
CA ILE A 24 1.55 -3.83 -4.94
C ILE A 24 0.39 -4.18 -4.01
N PHE A 25 0.69 -4.54 -2.78
CA PHE A 25 -0.29 -4.70 -1.71
C PHE A 25 -0.50 -3.37 -0.99
N VAL A 26 -1.75 -2.96 -0.81
CA VAL A 26 -2.09 -1.78 -0.02
C VAL A 26 -3.01 -2.20 1.11
N GLY A 27 -2.44 -2.38 2.30
CA GLY A 27 -3.13 -2.80 3.52
C GLY A 27 -3.27 -1.67 4.53
N THR A 28 -4.50 -1.43 5.02
CA THR A 28 -4.78 -0.41 6.02
C THR A 28 -5.54 -0.98 7.20
N GLY A 29 -5.05 -0.70 8.43
CA GLY A 29 -5.64 -1.27 9.63
C GLY A 29 -5.68 -2.80 9.56
N THR A 30 -6.83 -3.42 9.82
CA THR A 30 -6.99 -4.88 9.74
C THR A 30 -6.88 -5.44 8.32
N GLY A 31 -6.99 -4.62 7.28
CA GLY A 31 -6.81 -5.02 5.88
C GLY A 31 -5.40 -5.48 5.52
N ILE A 32 -4.44 -5.40 6.45
CA ILE A 32 -3.11 -6.00 6.30
C ILE A 32 -3.15 -7.54 6.35
N ALA A 33 -4.14 -8.13 7.01
CA ALA A 33 -4.14 -9.56 7.35
C ALA A 33 -4.00 -10.50 6.13
N PRO A 34 -4.75 -10.36 5.02
CA PRO A 34 -4.57 -11.21 3.85
C PRO A 34 -3.17 -11.07 3.25
N PHE A 35 -2.64 -9.86 3.18
CA PHE A 35 -1.31 -9.61 2.62
C PHE A 35 -0.19 -10.13 3.50
N ALA A 36 -0.31 -10.00 4.83
CA ALA A 36 0.63 -10.61 5.75
C ALA A 36 0.66 -12.13 5.61
N SER A 37 -0.48 -12.76 5.37
CA SER A 37 -0.56 -14.20 5.10
C SER A 37 0.14 -14.58 3.79
N MET A 38 -0.13 -13.85 2.68
CA MET A 38 0.49 -14.08 1.38
C MET A 38 2.01 -13.92 1.44
N ILE A 39 2.50 -12.85 2.08
CA ILE A 39 3.94 -12.57 2.20
C ILE A 39 4.64 -13.64 3.05
N LYS A 40 4.01 -14.09 4.15
CA LYS A 40 4.56 -15.19 4.96
C LYS A 40 4.63 -16.49 4.19
N GLN A 41 3.64 -16.77 3.32
CA GLN A 41 3.65 -17.94 2.46
C GLN A 41 4.79 -17.84 1.43
N LEU A 42 4.99 -16.67 0.80
CA LEU A 42 6.10 -16.43 -0.13
C LEU A 42 7.48 -16.62 0.56
N ASP A 43 7.65 -16.10 1.77
CA ASP A 43 8.89 -16.28 2.55
C ASP A 43 9.14 -17.75 2.88
N PHE A 44 8.09 -18.47 3.28
CA PHE A 44 8.18 -19.92 3.52
C PHE A 44 8.57 -20.69 2.24
N GLU A 45 7.90 -20.44 1.13
CA GLU A 45 8.19 -21.08 -0.16
C GLU A 45 9.61 -20.78 -0.65
N ALA A 46 10.05 -19.52 -0.50
CA ALA A 46 11.41 -19.12 -0.81
C ALA A 46 12.45 -19.82 0.10
N SER A 47 12.12 -20.05 1.36
CA SER A 47 12.97 -20.82 2.27
C SER A 47 13.13 -22.29 1.86
N GLN A 48 12.16 -22.83 1.12
CA GLN A 48 12.20 -24.18 0.53
C GLN A 48 12.86 -24.21 -0.87
N GLY A 49 13.43 -23.08 -1.31
CA GLY A 49 14.12 -22.96 -2.59
C GLY A 49 13.24 -22.59 -3.78
N LYS A 50 11.93 -22.34 -3.59
CA LYS A 50 11.07 -21.81 -4.65
C LYS A 50 11.49 -20.38 -4.96
N ARG A 51 11.69 -20.07 -6.24
CA ARG A 51 12.06 -18.73 -6.73
C ARG A 51 11.02 -18.29 -7.76
N ASP A 52 10.66 -17.02 -7.70
CA ASP A 52 9.99 -16.32 -8.78
C ASP A 52 10.71 -14.98 -9.05
N GLU A 53 10.38 -14.35 -10.14
CA GLU A 53 10.96 -13.05 -10.53
C GLU A 53 10.01 -11.90 -10.21
N VAL A 54 8.99 -12.13 -9.40
CA VAL A 54 7.98 -11.13 -9.06
C VAL A 54 8.51 -10.21 -7.99
N HIS A 55 8.32 -8.91 -8.18
CA HIS A 55 8.58 -7.89 -7.16
C HIS A 55 7.31 -7.65 -6.35
N TYR A 56 7.35 -8.00 -5.09
CA TYR A 56 6.26 -7.78 -4.13
C TYR A 56 6.51 -6.51 -3.32
N ILE A 57 5.55 -5.60 -3.32
CA ILE A 57 5.64 -4.31 -2.63
C ILE A 57 4.48 -4.23 -1.64
N LEU A 58 4.75 -4.08 -0.35
CA LEU A 58 3.72 -3.90 0.66
C LEU A 58 3.72 -2.47 1.20
N LEU A 59 2.71 -1.70 0.83
CA LEU A 59 2.36 -0.45 1.51
C LEU A 59 1.42 -0.77 2.67
N HIS A 60 1.96 -0.67 3.89
CA HIS A 60 1.26 -0.96 5.14
C HIS A 60 1.06 0.34 5.92
N THR A 61 -0.20 0.74 6.14
CA THR A 61 -0.52 1.99 6.83
C THR A 61 -1.44 1.77 8.00
N ASN A 62 -1.10 2.38 9.14
CA ASN A 62 -2.02 2.56 10.27
C ASN A 62 -1.93 4.00 10.80
N ARG A 63 -2.54 4.31 11.96
CA ARG A 63 -2.53 5.66 12.52
C ARG A 63 -1.16 6.01 13.10
N THR A 64 -0.64 5.15 13.98
CA THR A 64 0.64 5.30 14.68
C THR A 64 1.45 4.01 14.56
N TYR A 65 2.70 4.05 15.00
CA TYR A 65 3.55 2.87 15.04
C TYR A 65 2.98 1.71 15.88
N GLU A 66 2.41 2.04 17.04
CA GLU A 66 1.86 1.06 17.97
C GLU A 66 0.70 0.26 17.36
N GLU A 67 0.07 0.81 16.32
CA GLU A 67 -1.00 0.14 15.58
C GLU A 67 -0.50 -0.61 14.33
N LEU A 68 0.81 -0.55 14.00
CA LEU A 68 1.39 -1.27 12.86
C LEU A 68 1.65 -2.74 13.21
N ASP A 69 0.58 -3.50 13.38
CA ASP A 69 0.68 -4.95 13.53
C ASP A 69 1.53 -5.55 12.39
N TYR A 70 2.29 -6.60 12.68
CA TYR A 70 3.21 -7.26 11.74
C TYR A 70 4.45 -6.44 11.34
N TYR A 71 4.68 -5.21 11.84
CA TYR A 71 5.85 -4.40 11.47
C TYR A 71 7.16 -5.16 11.63
N ASP A 72 7.41 -5.72 12.81
CA ASP A 72 8.64 -6.47 13.10
C ASP A 72 8.78 -7.72 12.22
N LYS A 73 7.66 -8.39 11.95
CA LYS A 73 7.63 -9.58 11.10
C LYS A 73 7.97 -9.24 9.64
N MET A 74 7.37 -8.20 9.09
CA MET A 74 7.65 -7.75 7.71
C MET A 74 9.09 -7.24 7.58
N SER A 75 9.56 -6.49 8.58
CA SER A 75 10.94 -6.00 8.63
C SER A 75 11.96 -7.16 8.71
N ALA A 76 11.66 -8.21 9.46
CA ALA A 76 12.49 -9.40 9.51
C ALA A 76 12.55 -10.14 8.16
N ILE A 77 11.43 -10.23 7.43
CA ILE A 77 11.39 -10.84 6.10
C ILE A 77 12.25 -10.04 5.12
N VAL A 78 12.16 -8.70 5.15
CA VAL A 78 13.03 -7.83 4.33
C VAL A 78 14.51 -8.06 4.66
N ALA A 79 14.86 -8.12 5.96
CA ALA A 79 16.25 -8.31 6.40
C ALA A 79 16.85 -9.65 5.94
N VAL A 80 16.06 -10.70 5.85
CA VAL A 80 16.49 -12.03 5.36
C VAL A 80 16.63 -12.05 3.85
N ASN A 81 15.84 -11.26 3.11
CA ASN A 81 15.92 -11.05 1.65
C ASN A 81 15.91 -12.34 0.82
N ARG A 82 14.94 -13.24 1.08
CA ARG A 82 14.81 -14.52 0.33
C ARG A 82 14.16 -14.37 -1.03
N PHE A 83 13.36 -13.33 -1.24
CA PHE A 83 12.66 -13.01 -2.47
C PHE A 83 12.59 -11.49 -2.67
N ASN A 84 12.24 -11.02 -3.85
CA ASN A 84 12.18 -9.60 -4.15
C ASN A 84 10.99 -8.93 -3.45
N PHE A 85 11.24 -8.35 -2.26
CA PHE A 85 10.22 -7.79 -1.39
C PHE A 85 10.60 -6.39 -0.88
N THR A 86 9.74 -5.41 -1.16
CA THR A 86 9.84 -4.04 -0.64
C THR A 86 8.74 -3.80 0.38
N TYR A 87 9.11 -3.40 1.60
CA TYR A 87 8.18 -3.07 2.66
C TYR A 87 8.17 -1.57 2.93
N ILE A 88 6.98 -0.95 2.86
CA ILE A 88 6.75 0.49 3.02
C ILE A 88 5.81 0.70 4.21
N PRO A 89 6.32 0.67 5.46
CA PRO A 89 5.52 1.00 6.63
C PRO A 89 5.27 2.51 6.68
N THR A 90 4.01 2.91 6.93
CA THR A 90 3.64 4.32 7.02
C THR A 90 2.64 4.58 8.14
N VAL A 91 2.67 5.78 8.71
CA VAL A 91 1.72 6.23 9.72
C VAL A 91 0.98 7.48 9.27
N SER A 92 -0.34 7.51 9.47
CA SER A 92 -1.19 8.61 9.03
C SER A 92 -1.38 9.70 10.10
N ARG A 93 -1.00 9.43 11.35
CA ARG A 93 -1.02 10.34 12.50
C ARG A 93 0.29 10.21 13.26
N PRO A 94 1.43 10.66 12.67
CA PRO A 94 2.74 10.45 13.26
C PRO A 94 2.84 11.11 14.64
N THR A 95 3.37 10.36 15.59
CA THR A 95 3.85 10.87 16.89
C THR A 95 5.26 11.43 16.73
N GLN A 96 5.82 12.07 17.78
CA GLN A 96 7.21 12.55 17.73
C GLN A 96 8.18 11.40 17.42
N ARG A 97 7.99 10.23 18.03
CA ARG A 97 8.76 9.01 17.72
C ARG A 97 8.72 8.67 16.22
N ASP A 98 7.55 8.74 15.61
CA ASP A 98 7.37 8.38 14.20
C ASP A 98 8.02 9.43 13.27
N VAL A 99 8.04 10.69 13.69
CA VAL A 99 8.74 11.76 12.95
C VAL A 99 10.25 11.53 12.93
N ASP A 100 10.80 11.11 14.07
CA ASP A 100 12.24 10.89 14.24
C ASP A 100 12.73 9.59 13.61
N ASP A 101 11.85 8.61 13.37
CA ASP A 101 12.22 7.34 12.72
C ASP A 101 12.15 7.48 11.19
N LEU A 102 13.31 7.59 10.57
CA LEU A 102 13.45 7.73 9.11
C LEU A 102 13.07 6.46 8.33
N ARG A 103 13.01 5.31 9.01
CA ARG A 103 12.55 4.05 8.41
C ARG A 103 11.02 4.00 8.26
N MET A 104 10.32 4.96 8.89
CA MET A 104 8.88 5.09 8.90
C MET A 104 8.42 6.16 7.92
N GLY A 105 7.63 5.79 6.93
CA GLY A 105 6.94 6.73 6.07
C GLY A 105 5.80 7.46 6.80
N LYS A 106 5.33 8.55 6.24
CA LYS A 106 4.25 9.37 6.81
C LYS A 106 3.16 9.57 5.75
N GLY A 107 1.92 9.66 6.20
CA GLY A 107 0.76 9.90 5.34
C GLY A 107 -0.19 8.72 5.24
N ARG A 108 -1.36 8.95 4.66
CA ARG A 108 -2.34 7.90 4.36
C ARG A 108 -1.87 7.07 3.17
N ALA A 109 -2.25 5.79 3.12
CA ALA A 109 -1.81 4.87 2.07
C ALA A 109 -2.06 5.40 0.65
N ASN A 110 -3.24 5.96 0.39
CA ASN A 110 -3.57 6.53 -0.92
C ASN A 110 -2.63 7.69 -1.28
N ASN A 111 -2.35 8.62 -0.34
CA ASN A 111 -1.46 9.75 -0.59
C ASN A 111 0.00 9.31 -0.76
N VAL A 112 0.44 8.29 -0.04
CA VAL A 112 1.77 7.68 -0.24
C VAL A 112 1.86 7.02 -1.62
N LEU A 113 0.81 6.30 -2.03
CA LEU A 113 0.74 5.71 -3.37
C LEU A 113 0.72 6.80 -4.46
N ARG A 114 -0.04 7.87 -4.28
CA ARG A 114 -0.03 9.05 -5.16
C ARG A 114 1.38 9.66 -5.27
N ARG A 115 2.12 9.73 -4.18
CA ARG A 115 3.51 10.22 -4.17
C ARG A 115 4.44 9.30 -4.98
N ILE A 116 4.23 7.98 -4.96
CA ILE A 116 5.00 7.03 -5.79
C ILE A 116 4.73 7.28 -7.28
N PHE A 117 3.48 7.57 -7.65
CA PHE A 117 3.08 7.83 -9.04
C PHE A 117 3.15 9.31 -9.46
N ASP A 118 3.82 10.15 -8.70
CA ASP A 118 3.98 11.60 -8.95
C ASP A 118 2.65 12.34 -9.17
N MET A 119 1.61 11.93 -8.41
CA MET A 119 0.28 12.54 -8.43
C MET A 119 0.10 13.49 -7.24
N PRO A 120 -0.76 14.52 -7.36
CA PRO A 120 -1.14 15.33 -6.20
C PRO A 120 -1.83 14.48 -5.15
N THR A 121 -1.73 14.84 -3.86
CA THR A 121 -2.50 14.19 -2.80
C THR A 121 -4.00 14.28 -3.10
N LYS A 122 -4.79 13.39 -2.49
CA LYS A 122 -6.25 13.40 -2.67
C LYS A 122 -6.85 14.76 -2.33
N GLU A 123 -6.38 15.38 -1.26
CA GLU A 123 -6.86 16.68 -0.79
C GLU A 123 -6.43 17.84 -1.71
N GLU A 124 -5.23 17.76 -2.32
CA GLU A 124 -4.80 18.70 -3.36
C GLU A 124 -5.67 18.56 -4.61
N GLN A 125 -5.94 17.33 -5.04
CA GLN A 125 -6.82 17.05 -6.18
C GLN A 125 -8.24 17.58 -5.92
N ASP A 126 -8.80 17.31 -4.75
CA ASP A 126 -10.12 17.81 -4.36
C ASP A 126 -10.20 19.33 -4.40
N LEU A 127 -9.14 20.03 -3.96
CA LEU A 127 -9.07 21.48 -4.03
C LEU A 127 -9.00 22.00 -5.47
N ILE A 128 -8.28 21.32 -6.35
CA ILE A 128 -8.22 21.61 -7.79
C ILE A 128 -9.60 21.46 -8.40
N ASP A 129 -10.29 20.35 -8.13
CA ASP A 129 -11.58 20.02 -8.70
C ASP A 129 -12.69 21.00 -8.25
N VAL A 130 -12.72 21.37 -6.97
CA VAL A 130 -13.66 22.35 -6.40
C VAL A 130 -13.46 23.71 -7.05
N LYS A 131 -12.20 24.15 -7.23
CA LYS A 131 -11.91 25.42 -7.92
C LYS A 131 -12.32 25.40 -9.39
N ALA A 132 -12.09 24.28 -10.09
CA ALA A 132 -12.49 24.12 -11.49
C ALA A 132 -14.01 24.20 -11.67
N ARG A 133 -14.77 23.68 -10.70
CA ARG A 133 -16.24 23.76 -10.65
C ARG A 133 -16.78 25.11 -10.14
N LYS A 134 -15.90 26.03 -9.74
CA LYS A 134 -16.24 27.34 -9.14
C LYS A 134 -17.10 27.22 -7.86
N GLU A 135 -16.90 26.14 -7.10
CA GLU A 135 -17.53 25.92 -5.81
C GLU A 135 -16.70 26.56 -4.68
N ASP A 136 -17.29 26.68 -3.47
CA ASP A 136 -16.56 27.22 -2.31
C ASP A 136 -15.40 26.29 -1.88
N PRO A 137 -14.15 26.75 -1.92
CA PRO A 137 -13.00 25.93 -1.59
C PRO A 137 -12.71 25.80 -0.08
N ALA A 138 -13.48 26.44 0.80
CA ALA A 138 -13.15 26.53 2.22
C ALA A 138 -12.97 25.14 2.87
N LYS A 139 -13.89 24.20 2.60
CA LYS A 139 -13.82 22.84 3.14
C LYS A 139 -12.61 22.07 2.61
N ALA A 140 -12.32 22.17 1.33
CA ALA A 140 -11.17 21.49 0.69
C ALA A 140 -9.84 22.05 1.21
N LYS A 141 -9.74 23.38 1.39
CA LYS A 141 -8.56 24.00 2.00
C LYS A 141 -8.33 23.51 3.43
N ALA A 142 -9.38 23.49 4.26
CA ALA A 142 -9.28 23.02 5.64
C ALA A 142 -8.91 21.52 5.73
N ALA A 143 -9.32 20.70 4.77
CA ALA A 143 -8.91 19.31 4.66
C ALA A 143 -7.43 19.19 4.31
N LEU A 144 -6.96 19.96 3.33
CA LEU A 144 -5.56 19.98 2.90
C LEU A 144 -4.62 20.43 4.04
N GLU A 145 -4.97 21.45 4.79
CA GLU A 145 -4.18 21.95 5.93
C GLU A 145 -3.97 20.91 7.05
N ARG A 146 -4.92 19.96 7.19
CA ARG A 146 -4.85 18.87 8.17
C ARG A 146 -4.16 17.61 7.63
N THR A 147 -3.86 17.60 6.34
CA THR A 147 -3.30 16.41 5.69
C THR A 147 -1.82 16.29 6.01
N VAL A 148 -1.44 15.11 6.50
CA VAL A 148 -0.03 14.76 6.69
C VAL A 148 0.60 14.60 5.32
N LYS A 149 1.64 15.37 5.04
CA LYS A 149 2.38 15.29 3.78
C LYS A 149 2.95 13.88 3.59
N PRO A 150 2.72 13.23 2.45
CA PRO A 150 3.22 11.87 2.24
C PRO A 150 4.75 11.87 2.10
N VAL A 151 5.39 11.03 2.91
CA VAL A 151 6.84 10.81 2.91
C VAL A 151 7.08 9.30 2.91
N LEU A 152 7.96 8.83 2.03
CA LEU A 152 8.42 7.43 2.03
C LEU A 152 9.53 7.24 3.08
N PRO A 153 9.74 6.01 3.57
CA PRO A 153 10.95 5.66 4.31
C PRO A 153 12.21 6.05 3.54
N GLU A 154 13.26 6.54 4.22
CA GLU A 154 14.44 7.11 3.56
C GLU A 154 15.17 6.15 2.60
N GLN A 155 15.10 4.84 2.89
CA GLN A 155 15.69 3.79 2.04
C GLN A 155 14.90 3.52 0.77
N ILE A 156 13.76 4.20 0.53
CA ILE A 156 12.86 3.96 -0.61
C ILE A 156 12.75 5.22 -1.46
N SER A 157 13.26 5.13 -2.67
CA SER A 157 13.14 6.18 -3.68
C SER A 157 11.81 6.02 -4.45
N ALA A 158 10.92 7.02 -4.38
CA ALA A 158 9.68 7.01 -5.16
C ALA A 158 9.97 6.91 -6.67
N LYS A 159 10.98 7.63 -7.15
CA LYS A 159 11.35 7.67 -8.57
C LYS A 159 11.85 6.31 -9.07
N GLU A 160 12.72 5.65 -8.28
CA GLU A 160 13.23 4.32 -8.65
C GLU A 160 12.12 3.27 -8.60
N LEU A 161 11.28 3.33 -7.57
CA LEU A 161 10.15 2.43 -7.44
C LEU A 161 9.18 2.61 -8.62
N GLN A 162 8.78 3.84 -8.94
CA GLN A 162 7.93 4.13 -10.10
C GLN A 162 8.56 3.64 -11.41
N ALA A 163 9.83 3.86 -11.61
CA ALA A 163 10.53 3.42 -12.82
C ALA A 163 10.60 1.90 -12.97
N SER A 164 10.51 1.14 -11.87
CA SER A 164 10.47 -0.32 -11.89
C SER A 164 9.09 -0.89 -12.23
N LEU A 165 8.02 -0.09 -12.15
CA LEU A 165 6.64 -0.52 -12.36
C LEU A 165 6.22 -0.34 -13.82
N ASN A 166 6.06 -1.44 -14.53
CA ASN A 166 5.45 -1.41 -15.85
C ASN A 166 3.94 -1.63 -15.72
N PRO A 167 3.09 -0.70 -16.17
CA PRO A 167 1.64 -0.83 -16.04
C PRO A 167 1.06 -2.14 -16.59
N SER A 168 1.62 -2.68 -17.66
CA SER A 168 1.10 -3.87 -18.34
C SER A 168 1.30 -5.18 -17.54
N ASP A 169 2.25 -5.21 -16.58
CA ASP A 169 2.57 -6.36 -15.75
C ASP A 169 2.56 -6.07 -14.25
N THR A 170 1.91 -4.95 -13.87
CA THR A 170 1.70 -4.54 -12.48
C THR A 170 0.24 -4.72 -12.08
N VAL A 171 0.01 -5.17 -10.84
CA VAL A 171 -1.32 -5.19 -10.21
C VAL A 171 -1.27 -4.54 -8.83
N ILE A 172 -2.31 -3.77 -8.49
CA ILE A 172 -2.53 -3.26 -7.14
C ILE A 172 -3.63 -4.10 -6.49
N LEU A 173 -3.30 -4.73 -5.36
CA LEU A 173 -4.23 -5.46 -4.50
C LEU A 173 -4.50 -4.64 -3.25
N THR A 174 -5.75 -4.37 -2.92
CA THR A 174 -6.10 -3.57 -1.74
C THR A 174 -7.15 -4.24 -0.87
N CYS A 175 -7.03 -3.97 0.44
CA CYS A 175 -7.96 -4.44 1.46
C CYS A 175 -8.04 -3.42 2.59
N GLY A 176 -9.23 -3.15 3.12
CA GLY A 176 -9.45 -2.25 4.23
C GLY A 176 -10.57 -1.23 4.01
N ASN A 177 -10.31 0.04 4.27
CA ASN A 177 -11.33 1.09 4.20
C ASN A 177 -11.82 1.35 2.77
N VAL A 178 -13.15 1.25 2.55
CA VAL A 178 -13.78 1.36 1.22
C VAL A 178 -13.45 2.68 0.53
N PHE A 179 -13.53 3.81 1.22
CA PHE A 179 -13.24 5.13 0.62
C PHE A 179 -11.78 5.26 0.17
N LEU A 180 -10.87 4.62 0.91
CA LEU A 180 -9.47 4.59 0.56
C LEU A 180 -9.23 3.68 -0.65
N MET A 181 -9.91 2.53 -0.70
CA MET A 181 -9.85 1.62 -1.85
C MET A 181 -10.36 2.26 -3.14
N GLU A 182 -11.40 3.10 -3.07
CA GLU A 182 -11.90 3.86 -4.23
C GLU A 182 -10.86 4.85 -4.77
N ASP A 183 -10.14 5.56 -3.90
CA ASP A 183 -9.07 6.45 -4.34
C ASP A 183 -7.87 5.67 -4.90
N ILE A 184 -7.52 4.52 -4.31
CA ILE A 184 -6.49 3.62 -4.86
C ILE A 184 -6.88 3.12 -6.26
N LYS A 185 -8.18 2.80 -6.48
CA LYS A 185 -8.68 2.48 -7.81
C LYS A 185 -8.47 3.63 -8.79
N THR A 186 -8.78 4.87 -8.38
CA THR A 186 -8.55 6.06 -9.21
C THR A 186 -7.07 6.21 -9.58
N ILE A 187 -6.15 5.92 -8.67
CA ILE A 187 -4.71 5.93 -8.93
C ILE A 187 -4.34 4.86 -9.96
N ALA A 188 -4.85 3.64 -9.78
CA ALA A 188 -4.58 2.52 -10.68
C ALA A 188 -5.10 2.82 -12.11
N ASP A 189 -6.32 3.31 -12.23
CA ASP A 189 -6.94 3.69 -13.50
C ASP A 189 -6.13 4.79 -14.22
N ALA A 190 -5.70 5.82 -13.48
CA ALA A 190 -4.90 6.93 -14.04
C ALA A 190 -3.52 6.48 -14.54
N ASN A 191 -2.97 5.39 -13.99
CA ASN A 191 -1.68 4.83 -14.36
C ASN A 191 -1.80 3.57 -15.24
N HIS A 192 -3.02 3.21 -15.68
CA HIS A 192 -3.30 2.02 -16.49
C HIS A 192 -2.85 0.70 -15.85
N ILE A 193 -2.90 0.64 -14.52
CA ILE A 193 -2.50 -0.52 -13.72
C ILE A 193 -3.74 -1.33 -13.35
N ARG A 194 -3.63 -2.65 -13.41
CA ARG A 194 -4.68 -3.58 -12.96
C ARG A 194 -4.96 -3.39 -11.48
N PHE A 195 -6.24 -3.36 -11.13
CA PHE A 195 -6.71 -3.16 -9.76
C PHE A 195 -7.59 -4.32 -9.30
N GLU A 196 -7.36 -4.81 -8.11
CA GLU A 196 -8.15 -5.84 -7.45
C GLU A 196 -8.36 -5.46 -5.98
N LYS A 197 -9.54 -5.71 -5.46
CA LYS A 197 -9.85 -5.47 -4.03
C LYS A 197 -10.45 -6.71 -3.40
N GLU A 198 -10.28 -6.82 -2.08
CA GLU A 198 -11.04 -7.77 -1.27
C GLU A 198 -12.45 -7.20 -1.06
N ASP A 199 -13.48 -7.94 -1.42
CA ASP A 199 -14.87 -7.62 -1.14
C ASP A 199 -15.31 -8.36 0.13
N TRP A 200 -15.68 -7.62 1.16
CA TRP A 200 -16.23 -8.14 2.44
C TRP A 200 -17.74 -8.22 2.38
#